data_3889bb34a1f03a60a414be9bb7fa95af
#
_entry.id   3889bb34a1f03a60a414be9bb7fa95af
#
_cell.length_a   1.000
_cell.length_b   1.000
_cell.length_c   1.000
_cell.angle_alpha   90.00
_cell.angle_beta   90.00
_cell.angle_gamma   90.00
#
_symmetry.space_group_name_H-M   'P 1'
#
loop_
_entity.id
_entity.type
_entity.pdbx_description
1 polymer ?
#
loop_
_entity_poly.entity_id
_entity_poly.type
_entity_poly.pdbx_seq_one_letter_code
_entity_poly.pdbx_strand_id
1 'polypeptide(L)'
;MCNIINPGLVLNEYIKSCGYNIKDFSKLLNISPFELKRICNGKKDMPFCMLTKLSLLTKVPYREWHDIFWEYKAYKYSQLILDKFPVRFKNSINKLVGYD
;
A
#
# COMPACT_ATOMS: atom_id res chain seq x y z
N MET A 1 -9.47 13.21 11.23
CA MET A 1 -9.22 11.77 11.29
C MET A 1 -8.91 11.25 9.90
N CYS A 2 -7.74 10.67 9.74
CA CYS A 2 -7.35 10.14 8.43
C CYS A 2 -7.92 8.75 8.22
N ASN A 3 -8.69 8.57 7.18
CA ASN A 3 -9.11 7.25 6.73
C ASN A 3 -7.96 6.65 5.92
N ILE A 4 -7.13 5.86 6.61
CA ILE A 4 -6.05 5.16 5.94
C ILE A 4 -6.60 3.87 5.36
N ILE A 5 -6.65 3.82 4.04
CA ILE A 5 -7.15 2.66 3.32
C ILE A 5 -5.97 1.72 3.05
N ASN A 6 -6.17 0.43 3.31
CA ASN A 6 -5.17 -0.57 2.95
C ASN A 6 -5.06 -0.65 1.42
N PRO A 7 -3.91 -0.29 0.84
CA PRO A 7 -3.76 -0.27 -0.61
C PRO A 7 -3.91 -1.66 -1.25
N GLY A 8 -3.65 -2.72 -0.49
CA GLY A 8 -3.88 -4.08 -0.97
C GLY A 8 -5.34 -4.34 -1.27
N LEU A 9 -6.25 -3.79 -0.45
CA LEU A 9 -7.69 -3.92 -0.71
C LEU A 9 -8.11 -3.16 -1.96
N VAL A 10 -7.55 -1.98 -2.17
CA VAL A 10 -7.81 -1.18 -3.38
C VAL A 10 -7.35 -1.96 -4.62
N LEU A 11 -6.15 -2.53 -4.56
CA LEU A 11 -5.61 -3.32 -5.65
C LEU A 11 -6.48 -4.55 -5.93
N ASN A 12 -6.91 -5.26 -4.89
CA ASN A 12 -7.75 -6.44 -5.03
C ASN A 12 -9.08 -6.11 -5.72
N GLU A 13 -9.73 -5.01 -5.31
CA GLU A 13 -10.96 -4.56 -5.94
C GLU A 13 -10.74 -4.17 -7.40
N TYR A 14 -9.62 -3.53 -7.70
CA TYR A 14 -9.28 -3.16 -9.07
C TYR A 14 -9.11 -4.40 -9.95
N ILE A 15 -8.38 -5.39 -9.47
CA ILE A 15 -8.19 -6.65 -10.18
C ILE A 15 -9.54 -7.30 -10.52
N LYS A 16 -10.44 -7.36 -9.54
CA LYS A 16 -11.76 -7.91 -9.72
C LYS A 16 -12.57 -7.12 -10.73
N SER A 17 -12.54 -5.81 -10.67
CA SER A 17 -13.31 -4.95 -11.56
C SER A 17 -12.86 -5.06 -13.01
N CYS A 18 -11.58 -5.37 -13.23
CA CYS A 18 -11.04 -5.59 -14.57
C CYS A 18 -11.32 -7.00 -15.13
N GLY A 19 -11.92 -7.87 -14.32
CA GLY A 19 -12.24 -9.23 -14.75
C GLY A 19 -11.07 -10.21 -14.64
N TYR A 20 -9.97 -9.82 -14.01
CA TYR A 20 -8.83 -10.71 -13.78
C TYR A 20 -8.99 -11.47 -12.46
N ASN A 21 -8.42 -12.68 -12.42
CA ASN A 21 -8.20 -13.35 -11.15
C ASN A 21 -6.76 -13.09 -10.68
N ILE A 22 -6.47 -13.46 -9.45
CA ILE A 22 -5.13 -13.25 -8.86
C ILE A 22 -4.05 -13.95 -9.68
N LYS A 23 -4.32 -15.18 -10.13
CA LYS A 23 -3.36 -15.96 -10.89
C LYS A 23 -2.97 -15.27 -12.19
N ASP A 24 -3.95 -14.80 -12.95
CA ASP A 24 -3.69 -14.15 -14.23
C ASP A 24 -3.01 -12.81 -14.06
N PHE A 25 -3.44 -12.03 -13.09
CA PHE A 25 -2.85 -10.72 -12.83
C PHE A 25 -1.40 -10.85 -12.34
N SER A 26 -1.11 -11.87 -11.54
CA SER A 26 0.26 -12.11 -11.06
C SER A 26 1.22 -12.40 -12.23
N LYS A 27 0.74 -13.10 -13.26
CA LYS A 27 1.55 -13.34 -14.46
C LYS A 27 1.90 -12.03 -15.17
N LEU A 28 0.93 -11.12 -15.27
CA LEU A 28 1.15 -9.81 -15.88
C LEU A 28 2.17 -8.99 -15.09
N LEU A 29 2.17 -9.11 -13.77
CA LEU A 29 3.12 -8.41 -12.90
C LEU A 29 4.45 -9.16 -12.78
N ASN A 30 4.54 -10.38 -13.30
CA ASN A 30 5.72 -11.23 -13.20
C ASN A 30 6.11 -11.55 -11.76
N ILE A 31 5.12 -11.85 -10.93
CA ILE A 31 5.32 -12.31 -9.55
C ILE A 31 4.47 -13.56 -9.33
N SER A 32 4.73 -14.27 -8.23
CA SER A 32 3.94 -15.46 -7.91
C SER A 32 2.53 -15.06 -7.44
N PRO A 33 1.51 -15.90 -7.68
CA PRO A 33 0.17 -15.65 -7.14
C PRO A 33 0.15 -15.53 -5.62
N PHE A 34 1.02 -16.26 -4.94
CA PHE A 34 1.16 -16.22 -3.49
C PHE A 34 1.62 -14.84 -3.02
N GLU A 35 2.62 -14.26 -3.69
CA GLU A 35 3.11 -12.92 -3.36
C GLU A 35 2.05 -11.86 -3.62
N LEU A 36 1.37 -11.93 -4.75
CA LEU A 36 0.30 -10.98 -5.07
C LEU A 36 -0.81 -11.05 -4.03
N LYS A 37 -1.19 -12.25 -3.61
CA LYS A 37 -2.22 -12.43 -2.59
C LYS A 37 -1.78 -11.82 -1.26
N ARG A 38 -0.52 -11.95 -0.88
CA ARG A 38 0.00 -11.32 0.34
C ARG A 38 -0.04 -9.80 0.26
N ILE A 39 0.28 -9.24 -0.89
CA ILE A 39 0.20 -7.79 -1.11
C ILE A 39 -1.26 -7.32 -0.99
N CYS A 40 -2.19 -8.03 -1.61
CA CYS A 40 -3.61 -7.71 -1.53
C CYS A 40 -4.17 -7.82 -0.11
N ASN A 41 -3.63 -8.70 0.70
CA ASN A 41 -4.04 -8.87 2.09
C ASN A 41 -3.31 -7.93 3.07
N GLY A 42 -2.44 -7.05 2.55
CA GLY A 42 -1.69 -6.12 3.37
C GLY A 42 -0.55 -6.72 4.17
N LYS A 43 -0.17 -7.96 3.88
CA LYS A 43 0.89 -8.67 4.61
C LYS A 43 2.28 -8.42 4.03
N LYS A 44 2.36 -7.89 2.82
CA LYS A 44 3.61 -7.57 2.15
C LYS A 44 3.47 -6.24 1.43
N ASP A 45 4.49 -5.41 1.51
CA ASP A 45 4.52 -4.13 0.81
C ASP A 45 4.78 -4.36 -0.68
N MET A 46 4.16 -3.53 -1.51
CA MET A 46 4.40 -3.55 -2.96
C MET A 46 5.79 -2.95 -3.23
N PRO A 47 6.70 -3.69 -3.90
CA PRO A 47 7.96 -3.10 -4.32
C PRO A 47 7.75 -1.96 -5.30
N PHE A 48 8.54 -0.89 -5.18
CA PHE A 48 8.39 0.27 -6.05
C PHE A 48 8.59 -0.06 -7.54
N CYS A 49 9.46 -1.02 -7.84
CA CYS A 49 9.66 -1.44 -9.23
C CYS A 49 8.39 -2.06 -9.84
N MET A 50 7.52 -2.61 -9.02
CA MET A 50 6.25 -3.18 -9.49
C MET A 50 5.19 -2.12 -9.73
N LEU A 51 5.33 -0.95 -9.10
CA LEU A 51 4.37 0.15 -9.28
C LEU A 51 4.33 0.65 -10.73
N THR A 52 5.45 0.66 -11.40
CA THR A 52 5.50 1.04 -12.81
C THR A 52 4.69 0.06 -13.67
N LYS A 53 4.87 -1.23 -13.45
CA LYS A 53 4.09 -2.25 -14.16
C LYS A 53 2.61 -2.13 -13.84
N LEU A 54 2.29 -1.91 -12.56
CA LEU A 54 0.93 -1.74 -12.12
C LEU A 54 0.27 -0.53 -12.78
N SER A 55 0.99 0.59 -12.86
CA SER A 55 0.52 1.79 -13.53
C SER A 55 0.20 1.53 -15.00
N LEU A 56 1.07 0.80 -15.69
CA LEU A 56 0.86 0.48 -17.11
C LEU A 56 -0.35 -0.43 -17.32
N LEU A 57 -0.56 -1.39 -16.44
CA LEU A 57 -1.66 -2.35 -16.55
C LEU A 57 -3.01 -1.73 -16.20
N THR A 58 -3.04 -0.87 -15.19
CA THR A 58 -4.28 -0.31 -14.67
C THR A 58 -4.64 1.03 -15.30
N LYS A 59 -3.70 1.65 -16.02
CA LYS A 59 -3.83 3.00 -16.59
C LYS A 59 -4.04 4.07 -15.52
N VAL A 60 -3.76 3.74 -14.27
CA VAL A 60 -3.74 4.69 -13.16
C VAL A 60 -2.33 5.27 -13.07
N PRO A 61 -2.17 6.60 -12.95
CA PRO A 61 -0.84 7.20 -12.88
C PRO A 61 0.01 6.60 -11.77
N TYR A 62 1.30 6.42 -12.06
CA TYR A 62 2.27 5.89 -11.10
C TYR A 62 2.20 6.63 -9.76
N ARG A 63 2.07 7.96 -9.81
CA ARG A 63 2.02 8.79 -8.61
C ARG A 63 0.87 8.39 -7.68
N GLU A 64 -0.30 8.11 -8.23
CA GLU A 64 -1.45 7.71 -7.40
C GLU A 64 -1.20 6.41 -6.67
N TRP A 65 -0.68 5.38 -7.37
CA TRP A 65 -0.33 4.12 -6.73
C TRP A 65 0.77 4.29 -5.70
N HIS A 66 1.79 5.08 -6.04
CA HIS A 66 2.90 5.36 -5.13
C HIS A 66 2.40 6.02 -3.84
N ASP A 67 1.55 7.04 -3.97
CA ASP A 67 1.05 7.78 -2.81
C ASP A 67 0.20 6.88 -1.90
N ILE A 68 -0.67 6.06 -2.49
CA ILE A 68 -1.52 5.14 -1.71
C ILE A 68 -0.67 4.17 -0.89
N PHE A 69 0.33 3.53 -1.52
CA PHE A 69 1.19 2.57 -0.82
C PHE A 69 2.13 3.27 0.16
N TRP A 70 2.66 4.44 -0.21
CA TRP A 70 3.55 5.20 0.65
C TRP A 70 2.86 5.71 1.91
N GLU A 71 1.66 6.27 1.76
CA GLU A 71 0.89 6.77 2.91
C GLU A 71 0.58 5.65 3.91
N TYR A 72 0.19 4.50 3.41
CA TYR A 72 -0.08 3.35 4.26
C TYR A 72 1.18 2.88 5.00
N LYS A 73 2.29 2.83 4.29
CA LYS A 73 3.58 2.46 4.88
C LYS A 73 4.02 3.45 5.95
N ALA A 74 3.90 4.73 5.67
CA ALA A 74 4.23 5.79 6.63
C ALA A 74 3.35 5.69 7.88
N TYR A 75 2.06 5.44 7.69
CA TYR A 75 1.13 5.23 8.80
C TYR A 75 1.55 4.05 9.68
N LYS A 76 1.87 2.92 9.08
CA LYS A 76 2.31 1.74 9.83
C LYS A 76 3.57 2.00 10.63
N TYR A 77 4.55 2.68 10.04
CA TYR A 77 5.78 3.04 10.74
C TYR A 77 5.51 4.00 11.88
N SER A 78 4.65 5.00 11.67
CA SER A 78 4.34 5.96 12.73
C SER A 78 3.68 5.26 13.94
N GLN A 79 2.81 4.28 13.70
CA GLN A 79 2.19 3.52 14.78
C GLN A 79 3.22 2.71 15.56
N LEU A 80 4.18 2.08 14.88
CA LEU A 80 5.25 1.33 15.54
C LEU A 80 6.11 2.22 16.43
N ILE A 81 6.45 3.41 15.94
CA ILE A 81 7.26 4.37 16.68
C ILE A 81 6.47 4.90 17.87
N LEU A 82 5.21 5.27 17.66
CA LEU A 82 4.36 5.82 18.71
C LEU A 82 4.19 4.85 19.88
N ASP A 83 4.13 3.56 19.62
CA ASP A 83 3.99 2.55 20.66
C ASP A 83 5.24 2.39 21.52
N LYS A 84 6.40 2.82 21.03
CA LYS A 84 7.69 2.62 21.69
C LYS A 84 8.24 3.86 22.38
N PHE A 85 7.68 5.05 22.12
CA PHE A 85 8.22 6.30 22.63
C PHE A 85 7.32 6.94 23.70
N PRO A 86 7.90 7.75 24.61
CA PRO A 86 7.13 8.54 25.57
C PRO A 86 6.13 9.48 24.89
N VAL A 87 5.11 9.90 25.64
CA VAL A 87 4.03 10.73 25.10
C VAL A 87 4.54 11.98 24.38
N ARG A 88 5.55 12.68 24.96
CA ARG A 88 6.06 13.90 24.31
C ARG A 88 6.70 13.64 22.95
N PHE A 89 7.34 12.48 22.77
CA PHE A 89 7.87 12.08 21.48
C PHE A 89 6.77 11.72 20.51
N LYS A 90 5.71 11.08 21.03
CA LYS A 90 4.54 10.76 20.21
C LYS A 90 3.92 12.02 19.61
N ASN A 91 3.81 13.09 20.41
CA ASN A 91 3.27 14.35 19.92
C ASN A 91 4.14 14.99 18.83
N SER A 92 5.46 14.94 19.01
CA SER A 92 6.39 15.47 18.02
C SER A 92 6.31 14.68 16.71
N ILE A 93 6.23 13.37 16.80
CA ILE A 93 6.10 12.50 15.63
C ILE A 93 4.77 12.74 14.91
N ASN A 94 3.69 12.92 15.66
CA ASN A 94 2.38 13.22 15.06
C ASN A 94 2.42 14.50 14.24
N LYS A 95 3.13 15.51 14.69
CA LYS A 95 3.31 16.75 13.92
C LYS A 95 4.08 16.50 12.63
N LEU A 96 5.14 15.67 12.69
CA LEU A 96 5.97 15.38 11.54
C LEU A 96 5.21 14.60 10.45
N VAL A 97 4.29 13.71 10.86
CA VAL A 97 3.51 12.92 9.91
C VAL A 97 2.15 13.52 9.59
N GLY A 98 1.83 14.69 10.15
CA GLY A 98 0.58 15.39 9.85
C GLY A 98 -0.65 14.90 10.61
N TYR A 99 -0.47 14.16 11.69
CA TYR A 99 -1.57 13.77 12.57
C TYR A 99 -1.65 14.72 13.75
N ASP A 100 -2.77 15.30 13.96
CA ASP A 100 -3.02 16.19 15.10
C ASP A 100 -3.65 15.45 16.25
#